data_68eea0d82df079f6b14bf84e43c0b66c
#
_entry.id   68eea0d82df079f6b14bf84e43c0b66c
#
_cell.length_a   1.000
_cell.length_b   1.000
_cell.length_c   1.000
_cell.angle_alpha   90.00
_cell.angle_beta   90.00
_cell.angle_gamma   90.00
#
_symmetry.space_group_name_H-M   'P 1'
#
loop_
_entity.id
_entity.type
_entity.pdbx_description
1 polymer ?
#
loop_
_entity_poly.entity_id
_entity_poly.type
_entity_poly.pdbx_seq_one_letter_code
_entity_poly.pdbx_strand_id
1 'polypeptide(L)'
;LSDPSVISVIDDDPSVRLATNNLLTSRGYTVYIFGSALEFLQSAELKTTSCVIADVQMSVMGGVDLLMHMRGLGHRTPFIFMTAFPDDAVRDRALKAGAICFLAKPFSTPTLINCLEKALSKQSEAKA
;
A
#
# COMPACT_ATOMS: atom_id res chain seq x y z
N LEU A 1 11.26 -19.07 -12.65
CA LEU A 1 10.46 -17.86 -12.78
C LEU A 1 9.60 -17.67 -11.53
N SER A 2 9.67 -16.49 -10.96
CA SER A 2 8.87 -16.16 -9.80
C SER A 2 7.47 -15.72 -10.23
N ASP A 3 6.49 -15.94 -9.37
CA ASP A 3 5.13 -15.45 -9.58
C ASP A 3 5.12 -13.92 -9.54
N PRO A 4 4.18 -13.29 -10.25
CA PRO A 4 4.02 -11.83 -10.14
C PRO A 4 3.79 -11.42 -8.70
N SER A 5 4.35 -10.28 -8.32
CA SER A 5 4.11 -9.73 -6.99
C SER A 5 2.65 -9.31 -6.84
N VAL A 6 2.11 -9.56 -5.66
CA VAL A 6 0.72 -9.24 -5.33
C VAL A 6 0.67 -7.90 -4.61
N ILE A 7 -0.07 -6.97 -5.18
CA ILE A 7 -0.23 -5.62 -4.62
C ILE A 7 -1.68 -5.44 -4.19
N SER A 8 -1.88 -5.03 -2.95
CA SER A 8 -3.21 -4.70 -2.44
C SER A 8 -3.36 -3.19 -2.39
N VAL A 9 -4.38 -2.66 -3.07
CA VAL A 9 -4.66 -1.23 -3.14
C VAL A 9 -5.91 -0.94 -2.31
N ILE A 10 -5.76 -0.09 -1.32
CA ILE A 10 -6.86 0.23 -0.39
C ILE A 10 -7.13 1.73 -0.46
N ASP A 11 -8.30 2.10 -0.95
CA ASP A 11 -8.71 3.50 -1.06
C ASP A 11 -10.24 3.54 -1.09
N ASP A 12 -10.84 4.45 -0.36
CA ASP A 12 -12.30 4.58 -0.36
C ASP A 12 -12.82 5.35 -1.59
N ASP A 13 -11.93 5.92 -2.40
CA ASP A 13 -12.30 6.56 -3.66
C ASP A 13 -12.25 5.53 -4.81
N PRO A 14 -13.40 5.15 -5.39
CA PRO A 14 -13.42 4.15 -6.47
C PRO A 14 -12.60 4.55 -7.70
N SER A 15 -12.54 5.85 -8.01
CA SER A 15 -11.79 6.34 -9.17
C SER A 15 -10.30 6.11 -8.99
N VAL A 16 -9.79 6.40 -7.80
CA VAL A 16 -8.37 6.19 -7.48
C VAL A 16 -8.04 4.69 -7.47
N ARG A 17 -8.90 3.88 -6.87
CA ARG A 17 -8.71 2.42 -6.85
C ARG A 17 -8.58 1.89 -8.26
N LEU A 18 -9.52 2.23 -9.13
CA LEU A 18 -9.55 1.71 -10.49
C LEU A 18 -8.34 2.18 -11.30
N ALA A 19 -7.99 3.46 -11.19
CA ALA A 19 -6.85 3.99 -11.92
C ALA A 19 -5.54 3.31 -11.49
N THR A 20 -5.36 3.12 -10.19
CA THR A 20 -4.17 2.46 -9.65
C THR A 20 -4.13 0.99 -10.08
N ASN A 21 -5.26 0.31 -10.00
CA ASN A 21 -5.36 -1.07 -10.46
C ASN A 21 -4.96 -1.22 -11.92
N ASN A 22 -5.52 -0.37 -12.79
CA ASN A 22 -5.24 -0.44 -14.22
C ASN A 22 -3.77 -0.19 -14.52
N LEU A 23 -3.18 0.80 -13.86
CA LEU A 23 -1.78 1.13 -14.03
C LEU A 23 -0.89 -0.06 -13.65
N LEU A 24 -1.09 -0.61 -12.47
CA LEU A 24 -0.22 -1.68 -11.96
C LEU A 24 -0.43 -3.00 -12.70
N THR A 25 -1.66 -3.30 -13.07
CA THR A 25 -1.95 -4.49 -13.87
C THR A 25 -1.26 -4.40 -15.22
N SER A 26 -1.24 -3.22 -15.83
CA SER A 26 -0.55 -3.01 -17.10
C SER A 26 0.96 -3.21 -16.99
N ARG A 27 1.51 -3.15 -15.79
CA ARG A 27 2.94 -3.35 -15.52
C ARG A 27 3.26 -4.77 -15.09
N GLY A 28 2.30 -5.68 -15.12
CA GLY A 28 2.53 -7.09 -14.82
C GLY A 28 2.31 -7.50 -13.39
N TYR A 29 1.87 -6.60 -12.52
CA TYR A 29 1.55 -6.95 -11.14
C TYR A 29 0.19 -7.61 -11.04
N THR A 30 0.04 -8.48 -10.05
CA THR A 30 -1.28 -9.01 -9.66
C THR A 30 -1.86 -8.06 -8.63
N VAL A 31 -3.04 -7.49 -8.89
CA VAL A 31 -3.59 -6.42 -8.06
C VAL A 31 -4.95 -6.81 -7.52
N TYR A 32 -5.14 -6.59 -6.21
CA TYR A 32 -6.45 -6.70 -5.55
C TYR A 32 -6.80 -5.33 -4.98
N ILE A 33 -8.06 -4.94 -5.10
CA ILE A 33 -8.52 -3.62 -4.67
C ILE A 33 -9.53 -3.75 -3.55
N PHE A 34 -9.47 -2.82 -2.60
CA PHE A 34 -10.33 -2.83 -1.41
C PHE A 34 -10.82 -1.41 -1.14
N GLY A 35 -12.09 -1.29 -0.76
CA GLY A 35 -12.69 0.00 -0.44
C GLY A 35 -12.44 0.46 0.98
N SER A 36 -11.93 -0.42 1.85
CA SER A 36 -11.65 -0.07 3.24
C SER A 36 -10.57 -0.98 3.82
N ALA A 37 -9.98 -0.52 4.91
CA ALA A 37 -9.00 -1.33 5.65
C ALA A 37 -9.63 -2.61 6.16
N LEU A 38 -10.88 -2.55 6.61
CA LEU A 38 -11.58 -3.72 7.14
C LEU A 38 -11.79 -4.79 6.08
N GLU A 39 -12.16 -4.40 4.85
CA GLU A 39 -12.28 -5.34 3.74
C GLU A 39 -10.97 -6.07 3.51
N PHE A 40 -9.86 -5.34 3.51
CA PHE A 40 -8.53 -5.94 3.32
C PHE A 40 -8.20 -6.91 4.45
N LEU A 41 -8.45 -6.51 5.70
CA LEU A 41 -8.14 -7.37 6.86
C LEU A 41 -8.94 -8.67 6.87
N GLN A 42 -10.12 -8.66 6.27
CA GLN A 42 -10.99 -9.84 6.18
C GLN A 42 -10.73 -10.67 4.93
N SER A 43 -9.82 -10.23 4.07
CA SER A 43 -9.58 -10.90 2.78
C SER A 43 -8.54 -12.01 2.90
N ALA A 44 -8.58 -12.92 1.94
CA ALA A 44 -7.57 -13.96 1.80
C ALA A 44 -6.20 -13.38 1.43
N GLU A 45 -6.18 -12.18 0.84
CA GLU A 45 -4.96 -11.53 0.37
C GLU A 45 -4.10 -10.96 1.50
N LEU A 46 -4.65 -10.85 2.71
CA LEU A 46 -3.92 -10.32 3.87
C LEU A 46 -2.57 -11.01 4.07
N LYS A 47 -2.53 -12.32 3.91
CA LYS A 47 -1.31 -13.12 4.15
C LYS A 47 -0.41 -13.23 2.93
N THR A 48 -0.94 -13.00 1.74
CA THR A 48 -0.20 -13.23 0.49
C THR A 48 0.25 -11.96 -0.21
N THR A 49 -0.25 -10.81 0.22
CA THR A 49 0.12 -9.54 -0.41
C THR A 49 1.60 -9.22 -0.21
N SER A 50 2.24 -8.74 -1.26
CA SER A 50 3.67 -8.38 -1.24
C SER A 50 3.88 -6.93 -0.82
N CYS A 51 2.89 -6.08 -1.07
CA CYS A 51 2.95 -4.67 -0.74
C CYS A 51 1.54 -4.12 -0.63
N VAL A 52 1.33 -3.20 0.28
CA VAL A 52 0.05 -2.49 0.43
C VAL A 52 0.24 -1.05 -0.01
N ILE A 53 -0.64 -0.56 -0.88
CA ILE A 53 -0.74 0.85 -1.23
C ILE A 53 -2.05 1.33 -0.64
N ALA A 54 -1.99 2.23 0.34
CA ALA A 54 -3.18 2.64 1.08
C ALA A 54 -3.28 4.16 1.20
N ASP A 55 -4.50 4.67 1.11
CA ASP A 55 -4.78 6.05 1.45
C ASP A 55 -4.61 6.22 2.97
N VAL A 56 -3.98 7.30 3.38
CA VAL A 56 -3.83 7.61 4.80
C VAL A 56 -5.18 7.91 5.44
N GLN A 57 -6.04 8.59 4.69
CA GLN A 57 -7.34 9.03 5.19
C GLN A 57 -8.47 8.17 4.67
N MET A 58 -8.91 7.23 5.48
CA MET A 58 -10.03 6.35 5.18
C MET A 58 -10.99 6.34 6.35
N SER A 59 -12.27 6.05 6.07
CA SER A 59 -13.30 5.94 7.10
C SER A 59 -13.01 4.78 8.04
N VAL A 60 -13.31 4.94 9.31
CA VAL A 60 -13.21 3.94 10.38
C VAL A 60 -11.76 3.65 10.76
N MET A 61 -10.97 3.11 9.85
CA MET A 61 -9.55 2.82 10.11
C MET A 61 -8.72 3.48 9.01
N GLY A 62 -7.82 4.39 9.39
CA GLY A 62 -6.91 5.04 8.45
C GLY A 62 -5.73 4.14 8.09
N GLY A 63 -4.94 4.59 7.10
CA GLY A 63 -3.82 3.81 6.60
C GLY A 63 -2.74 3.53 7.63
N VAL A 64 -2.40 4.52 8.45
CA VAL A 64 -1.37 4.32 9.49
C VAL A 64 -1.86 3.35 10.55
N ASP A 65 -3.14 3.44 10.93
CA ASP A 65 -3.72 2.51 11.90
C ASP A 65 -3.70 1.08 11.37
N LEU A 66 -3.96 0.91 10.07
CA LEU A 66 -3.89 -0.40 9.42
C LEU A 66 -2.47 -0.96 9.48
N LEU A 67 -1.47 -0.12 9.17
CA LEU A 67 -0.07 -0.54 9.25
C LEU A 67 0.29 -1.01 10.65
N MET A 68 -0.07 -0.23 11.66
CA MET A 68 0.20 -0.59 13.05
C MET A 68 -0.50 -1.87 13.45
N HIS A 69 -1.74 -2.05 13.01
CA HIS A 69 -2.51 -3.27 13.28
C HIS A 69 -1.82 -4.50 12.66
N MET A 70 -1.36 -4.39 11.41
CA MET A 70 -0.66 -5.49 10.75
C MET A 70 0.67 -5.82 11.42
N ARG A 71 1.41 -4.81 11.87
CA ARG A 71 2.65 -5.04 12.62
C ARG A 71 2.36 -5.77 13.93
N GLY A 72 1.26 -5.44 14.59
CA GLY A 72 0.83 -6.13 15.81
C GLY A 72 0.48 -7.59 15.58
N LEU A 73 0.02 -7.93 14.37
CA LEU A 73 -0.27 -9.31 13.98
C LEU A 73 0.98 -10.07 13.51
N GLY A 74 2.12 -9.42 13.45
CA GLY A 74 3.36 -10.04 13.03
C GLY A 74 3.65 -9.95 11.52
N HIS A 75 2.82 -9.24 10.77
CA HIS A 75 3.06 -9.05 9.33
C HIS A 75 4.06 -7.93 9.10
N ARG A 76 5.04 -8.19 8.24
CA ARG A 76 6.09 -7.23 7.88
C ARG A 76 5.88 -6.65 6.49
N THR A 77 4.70 -6.78 5.96
CA THR A 77 4.36 -6.31 4.61
C THR A 77 4.69 -4.82 4.45
N PRO A 78 5.43 -4.44 3.41
CA PRO A 78 5.74 -3.03 3.18
C PRO A 78 4.52 -2.22 2.78
N PHE A 79 4.47 -0.98 3.23
CA PHE A 79 3.37 -0.06 2.99
C PHE A 79 3.84 1.16 2.22
N ILE A 80 3.06 1.56 1.23
CA ILE A 80 3.19 2.85 0.53
C ILE A 80 1.90 3.60 0.82
N PHE A 81 2.02 4.81 1.35
CA PHE A 81 0.84 5.64 1.61
C PHE A 81 0.66 6.69 0.53
N MET A 82 -0.58 7.03 0.27
CA MET A 82 -0.96 8.14 -0.61
C MET A 82 -1.98 9.01 0.09
N THR A 83 -1.99 10.30 -0.23
CA THR A 83 -2.95 11.23 0.34
C THR A 83 -3.21 12.40 -0.60
N ALA A 84 -4.48 12.85 -0.63
CA ALA A 84 -4.86 14.08 -1.32
C ALA A 84 -4.48 15.33 -0.52
N PHE A 85 -4.24 15.16 0.78
CA PHE A 85 -3.97 16.27 1.70
C PHE A 85 -2.65 16.02 2.43
N PRO A 86 -1.51 16.27 1.78
CA PRO A 86 -0.20 16.04 2.40
C PRO A 86 -0.01 16.99 3.58
N ASP A 87 0.44 16.43 4.69
CA ASP A 87 0.66 17.12 5.95
C ASP A 87 1.95 16.55 6.55
N ASP A 88 2.87 17.41 6.95
CA ASP A 88 4.16 16.97 7.45
C ASP A 88 4.05 16.11 8.70
N ALA A 89 3.13 16.42 9.60
CA ALA A 89 2.92 15.62 10.81
C ALA A 89 2.43 14.21 10.48
N VAL A 90 1.50 14.09 9.55
CA VAL A 90 0.99 12.78 9.10
C VAL A 90 2.09 12.01 8.39
N ARG A 91 2.86 12.69 7.54
CA ARG A 91 3.99 12.06 6.85
C ARG A 91 5.00 11.51 7.86
N ASP A 92 5.38 12.31 8.83
CA ASP A 92 6.35 11.88 9.84
C ASP A 92 5.83 10.69 10.63
N ARG A 93 4.55 10.71 11.00
CA ARG A 93 3.92 9.60 11.70
C ARG A 93 3.93 8.32 10.87
N ALA A 94 3.60 8.44 9.57
CA ALA A 94 3.59 7.31 8.65
C ALA A 94 4.98 6.70 8.49
N LEU A 95 5.99 7.54 8.30
CA LEU A 95 7.37 7.07 8.12
C LEU A 95 7.92 6.46 9.41
N LYS A 96 7.60 7.03 10.56
CA LYS A 96 8.00 6.46 11.85
C LYS A 96 7.35 5.12 12.10
N ALA A 97 6.12 4.94 11.62
CA ALA A 97 5.42 3.66 11.73
C ALA A 97 6.02 2.58 10.81
N GLY A 98 6.88 2.98 9.86
CA GLY A 98 7.59 2.05 9.00
C GLY A 98 7.18 2.06 7.54
N ALA A 99 6.44 3.07 7.09
CA ALA A 99 6.07 3.17 5.68
C ALA A 99 7.32 3.36 4.81
N ILE A 100 7.30 2.75 3.64
CA ILE A 100 8.40 2.87 2.68
C ILE A 100 8.36 4.22 1.98
N CYS A 101 7.16 4.64 1.59
CA CYS A 101 6.95 5.91 0.87
C CYS A 101 5.66 6.57 1.32
N PHE A 102 5.61 7.88 1.13
CA PHE A 102 4.42 8.69 1.39
C PHE A 102 4.25 9.62 0.20
N LEU A 103 3.22 9.39 -0.60
CA LEU A 103 3.01 10.09 -1.87
C LEU A 103 1.81 11.03 -1.82
N ALA A 104 2.00 12.25 -2.31
CA ALA A 104 0.89 13.20 -2.48
C ALA A 104 0.16 12.91 -3.78
N LYS A 105 -1.17 12.92 -3.75
CA LYS A 105 -2.00 12.80 -4.95
C LYS A 105 -2.14 14.18 -5.61
N PRO A 106 -2.11 14.30 -6.93
CA PRO A 106 -1.77 13.23 -7.88
C PRO A 106 -0.27 12.97 -7.90
N PHE A 107 0.12 11.72 -8.08
CA PHE A 107 1.52 11.34 -8.18
C PHE A 107 1.80 10.83 -9.60
N SER A 108 3.07 10.92 -10.01
CA SER A 108 3.45 10.42 -11.33
C SER A 108 3.63 8.92 -11.33
N THR A 109 3.45 8.29 -12.49
CA THR A 109 3.69 6.86 -12.65
C THR A 109 5.10 6.46 -12.24
N PRO A 110 6.17 7.15 -12.71
CA PRO A 110 7.52 6.79 -12.28
C PRO A 110 7.72 6.84 -10.77
N THR A 111 7.12 7.80 -10.09
CA THR A 111 7.24 7.91 -8.63
C THR A 111 6.63 6.69 -7.94
N LEU A 112 5.44 6.28 -8.34
CA LEU A 112 4.79 5.11 -7.75
C LEU A 112 5.59 3.83 -8.04
N ILE A 113 6.03 3.66 -9.27
CA ILE A 113 6.78 2.45 -9.65
C ILE A 113 8.10 2.37 -8.89
N ASN A 114 8.81 3.49 -8.74
CA ASN A 114 10.05 3.52 -7.94
C ASN A 114 9.79 3.11 -6.49
N CYS A 115 8.71 3.58 -5.91
CA CYS A 115 8.34 3.19 -4.53
C CYS A 115 8.02 1.71 -4.43
N LEU A 116 7.31 1.16 -5.42
CA LEU A 116 7.01 -0.27 -5.45
C LEU A 116 8.27 -1.12 -5.57
N GLU A 117 9.17 -0.74 -6.45
CA GLU A 117 10.43 -1.47 -6.61
C GLU A 117 11.23 -1.48 -5.31
N LYS A 118 11.26 -0.35 -4.62
CA LYS A 118 11.92 -0.22 -3.33
C LYS A 118 11.24 -1.10 -2.27
N ALA A 119 9.92 -1.10 -2.23
CA ALA A 119 9.15 -1.89 -1.26
C ALA A 119 9.34 -3.39 -1.50
N LEU A 120 9.28 -3.82 -2.74
CA LEU A 120 9.44 -5.24 -3.09
C LEU A 120 10.86 -5.73 -2.87
N SER A 121 11.84 -4.87 -3.08
CA SER A 121 13.24 -5.18 -2.78
C SER A 121 13.44 -5.41 -1.28
N LYS A 122 12.84 -4.57 -0.43
CA LYS A 122 12.93 -4.72 1.01
C LYS A 122 12.24 -5.99 1.51
N GLN A 123 11.11 -6.35 0.92
CA GLN A 123 10.43 -7.58 1.27
C GLN A 123 11.28 -8.80 0.91
N SER A 124 11.94 -8.78 -0.24
CA SER A 124 12.84 -9.83 -0.67
C SER A 124 14.01 -9.98 0.32
N GLU A 125 14.60 -8.86 0.75
CA GLU A 125 15.67 -8.86 1.75
C GLU A 125 15.19 -9.44 3.08
N ALA A 126 13.98 -9.13 3.50
CA ALA A 126 13.42 -9.63 4.76
C ALA A 126 13.21 -11.14 4.72
N LYS A 127 12.97 -11.71 3.54
CA LYS A 127 12.81 -13.16 3.36
C LYS A 127 14.13 -13.89 3.27
N ALA A 128 15.15 -13.17 2.89
CA ALA A 128 16.48 -13.75 2.80
C ALA A 128 17.13 -13.88 4.16
#